data_77582138de0b150bf2fa3fdf29304cd8
#
_entry.id   77582138de0b150bf2fa3fdf29304cd8
#
_cell.length_a   1.000
_cell.length_b   1.000
_cell.length_c   1.000
_cell.angle_alpha   90.00
_cell.angle_beta   90.00
_cell.angle_gamma   90.00
#
_symmetry.space_group_name_H-M   'P 1'
#
loop_
_entity.id
_entity.type
_entity.pdbx_description
1 polymer ?
#
loop_
_entity_poly.entity_id
_entity_poly.type
_entity_poly.pdbx_seq_one_letter_code
_entity_poly.pdbx_strand_id
1 'polypeptide(L)'
;MTHSIDSLHSGNTSAECRIRSRVWFITSFNDELKHFEKAKYECWCDDLTEDNKYHFHQVIVFDNQISFNTIKKSYPTAHIQKPKIDVFKCIEYIEANKNGKKSNFNELGERPKNTRFQTVKELKECNEPDLLDWKQYNTYMKIHENDEIDIDDMFKEVVVYYISGPSGAGKTERAKQIIRENREKYGSKVSIVKYEGNFWHGVGSNRNIALYDDFRDSHMKPSEFINFIDYNKHYMNVKGGNCLNDYKLIIITSVQPLETIYRNVSDEPRKQWIRRITEIRIEDNEDEIDIDALM
;
A
#
# COMPACT_ATOMS: atom_id res chain seq x y z
N MET A 1 -11.59 -34.09 7.96
CA MET A 1 -10.36 -34.90 8.23
C MET A 1 -9.71 -34.28 9.45
N THR A 2 -9.96 -34.87 10.60
CA THR A 2 -9.41 -34.48 11.90
C THR A 2 -8.00 -35.04 11.98
N HIS A 3 -6.98 -34.20 11.82
CA HIS A 3 -5.62 -34.61 12.16
C HIS A 3 -5.49 -34.58 13.69
N SER A 4 -5.47 -35.76 14.25
CA SER A 4 -5.13 -36.06 15.63
C SER A 4 -3.70 -35.57 15.94
N ILE A 5 -3.54 -34.69 16.91
CA ILE A 5 -2.25 -34.18 17.39
C ILE A 5 -1.66 -35.14 18.49
N ASP A 6 -2.28 -36.27 18.75
CA ASP A 6 -2.07 -37.09 19.94
C ASP A 6 -0.96 -38.16 19.85
N SER A 7 0.08 -37.94 19.07
CA SER A 7 1.23 -38.86 19.13
C SER A 7 2.56 -38.14 19.07
N LEU A 8 3.09 -37.66 20.20
CA LEU A 8 4.54 -37.39 20.33
C LEU A 8 4.95 -37.19 21.80
N HIS A 9 5.10 -38.30 22.53
CA HIS A 9 5.86 -38.37 23.79
C HIS A 9 7.32 -38.71 23.49
N SER A 10 8.04 -37.86 22.78
CA SER A 10 9.50 -37.98 22.67
C SER A 10 10.12 -36.60 22.83
N GLY A 11 11.11 -36.49 23.71
CA GLY A 11 11.86 -35.27 23.94
C GLY A 11 12.43 -34.71 22.64
N ASN A 12 12.64 -33.41 22.60
CA ASN A 12 13.10 -32.66 21.42
C ASN A 12 14.45 -33.18 20.88
N THR A 13 14.59 -33.21 19.56
CA THR A 13 15.79 -33.69 18.87
C THR A 13 16.90 -32.64 18.80
N SER A 14 18.15 -33.04 18.52
CA SER A 14 19.31 -32.15 18.39
C SER A 14 19.16 -31.09 17.28
N ALA A 15 18.32 -31.34 16.25
CA ALA A 15 18.03 -30.39 15.19
C ALA A 15 17.16 -29.21 15.69
N GLU A 16 16.29 -29.41 16.65
CA GLU A 16 15.41 -28.38 17.22
C GLU A 16 16.19 -27.35 18.06
N CYS A 17 17.32 -27.73 18.62
CA CYS A 17 18.19 -26.87 19.43
C CYS A 17 18.73 -25.63 18.69
N ARG A 18 18.75 -25.64 17.36
CA ARG A 18 19.23 -24.51 16.52
C ARG A 18 18.12 -23.56 16.08
N ILE A 19 16.86 -23.87 16.38
CA ILE A 19 15.72 -23.07 15.94
C ILE A 19 15.64 -21.78 16.74
N ARG A 20 15.35 -20.68 16.07
CA ARG A 20 14.96 -19.39 16.65
C ARG A 20 13.57 -19.00 16.15
N SER A 21 12.75 -18.45 17.04
CA SER A 21 11.39 -18.01 16.70
C SER A 21 10.99 -16.80 17.54
N ARG A 22 10.06 -16.02 17.01
CA ARG A 22 9.35 -14.99 17.80
C ARG A 22 8.14 -15.58 18.54
N VAL A 23 7.67 -16.75 18.10
CA VAL A 23 6.50 -17.41 18.70
C VAL A 23 6.87 -18.80 19.11
N TRP A 24 6.53 -19.15 20.36
CA TRP A 24 6.73 -20.47 20.93
C TRP A 24 5.42 -21.00 21.48
N PHE A 25 5.15 -22.28 21.20
CA PHE A 25 4.05 -23.05 21.77
C PHE A 25 4.63 -24.09 22.73
N ILE A 26 4.12 -24.13 23.94
CA ILE A 26 4.62 -24.95 25.04
C ILE A 26 3.47 -25.81 25.55
N THR A 27 3.77 -27.09 25.75
CA THR A 27 2.90 -28.05 26.47
C THR A 27 3.71 -28.69 27.56
N SER A 28 3.31 -28.55 28.80
CA SER A 28 4.02 -29.16 29.93
C SER A 28 3.09 -29.87 30.91
N PHE A 29 3.55 -31.03 31.34
CA PHE A 29 2.89 -31.87 32.33
C PHE A 29 3.52 -31.75 33.71
N ASN A 30 4.79 -31.34 33.79
CA ASN A 30 5.56 -31.40 35.03
C ASN A 30 6.26 -30.09 35.39
N ASP A 31 6.35 -29.13 34.47
CA ASP A 31 6.94 -27.84 34.74
C ASP A 31 5.88 -26.88 35.30
N GLU A 32 6.31 -25.95 36.16
CA GLU A 32 5.47 -24.83 36.59
C GLU A 32 5.40 -23.76 35.48
N LEU A 33 4.24 -23.12 35.35
CA LEU A 33 4.05 -22.02 34.44
C LEU A 33 5.02 -20.87 34.75
N LYS A 34 5.71 -20.35 33.72
CA LYS A 34 6.66 -19.23 33.88
C LYS A 34 6.33 -18.12 32.88
N HIS A 35 6.52 -16.89 33.36
CA HIS A 35 6.40 -15.71 32.53
C HIS A 35 7.77 -15.18 32.10
N PHE A 36 7.80 -14.54 30.94
CA PHE A 36 9.02 -14.01 30.34
C PHE A 36 8.94 -12.48 30.25
N GLU A 37 9.76 -11.77 31.01
CA GLU A 37 9.78 -10.28 31.01
C GLU A 37 9.95 -9.67 29.61
N LYS A 38 10.60 -10.37 28.68
CA LYS A 38 10.81 -9.91 27.31
C LYS A 38 9.70 -10.34 26.33
N ALA A 39 8.67 -11.03 26.83
CA ALA A 39 7.52 -11.37 26.02
C ALA A 39 6.64 -10.13 25.80
N LYS A 40 6.24 -9.92 24.56
CA LYS A 40 5.24 -8.91 24.21
C LYS A 40 3.84 -9.37 24.60
N TYR A 41 3.59 -10.66 24.48
CA TYR A 41 2.30 -11.27 24.78
C TYR A 41 2.50 -12.74 25.17
N GLU A 42 1.73 -13.17 26.14
CA GLU A 42 1.61 -14.56 26.56
C GLU A 42 0.14 -14.90 26.80
N CYS A 43 -0.25 -16.13 26.44
CA CYS A 43 -1.52 -16.68 26.90
C CYS A 43 -1.35 -18.15 27.25
N TRP A 44 -2.16 -18.64 28.18
CA TRP A 44 -2.10 -20.00 28.66
C TRP A 44 -3.46 -20.50 29.15
N CYS A 45 -3.59 -21.82 29.21
CA CYS A 45 -4.71 -22.49 29.85
C CYS A 45 -4.26 -23.81 30.47
N ASP A 46 -5.02 -24.26 31.43
CA ASP A 46 -4.97 -25.62 31.91
C ASP A 46 -5.76 -26.55 31.01
N ASP A 47 -5.29 -27.75 30.81
CA ASP A 47 -5.97 -28.77 30.00
C ASP A 47 -5.83 -30.17 30.63
N LEU A 48 -6.74 -31.07 30.27
CA LEU A 48 -6.75 -32.47 30.71
C LEU A 48 -6.67 -33.39 29.49
N THR A 49 -5.79 -34.39 29.56
CA THR A 49 -5.74 -35.45 28.54
C THR A 49 -7.02 -36.29 28.58
N GLU A 50 -7.16 -37.23 27.64
CA GLU A 50 -8.26 -38.20 27.67
C GLU A 50 -8.24 -39.08 28.96
N ASP A 51 -7.07 -39.33 29.50
CA ASP A 51 -6.87 -40.05 30.78
C ASP A 51 -6.93 -39.13 32.02
N ASN A 52 -7.45 -37.94 31.87
CA ASN A 52 -7.56 -36.92 32.96
C ASN A 52 -6.22 -36.52 33.59
N LYS A 53 -5.11 -36.62 32.85
CA LYS A 53 -3.83 -36.06 33.30
C LYS A 53 -3.75 -34.57 33.03
N TYR A 54 -3.42 -33.83 34.05
CA TYR A 54 -3.22 -32.38 34.00
C TYR A 54 -1.99 -32.02 33.14
N HIS A 55 -2.13 -30.99 32.35
CA HIS A 55 -1.05 -30.28 31.68
C HIS A 55 -1.50 -28.84 31.39
N PHE A 56 -0.55 -27.98 31.05
CA PHE A 56 -0.90 -26.65 30.55
C PHE A 56 -0.37 -26.44 29.13
N HIS A 57 -1.04 -25.54 28.45
CA HIS A 57 -0.58 -24.97 27.18
C HIS A 57 -0.23 -23.51 27.38
N GLN A 58 0.87 -23.05 26.76
CA GLN A 58 1.24 -21.64 26.75
C GLN A 58 1.71 -21.23 25.35
N VAL A 59 1.27 -20.05 24.89
CA VAL A 59 1.83 -19.36 23.71
C VAL A 59 2.58 -18.13 24.21
N ILE A 60 3.81 -17.96 23.71
CA ILE A 60 4.65 -16.80 24.00
C ILE A 60 5.03 -16.10 22.71
N VAL A 61 4.84 -14.79 22.67
CA VAL A 61 5.19 -13.93 21.51
C VAL A 61 6.24 -12.91 21.95
N PHE A 62 7.35 -12.85 21.23
CA PHE A 62 8.45 -11.91 21.47
C PHE A 62 8.61 -10.95 20.31
N ASP A 63 9.11 -9.74 20.57
CA ASP A 63 9.47 -8.80 19.49
C ASP A 63 10.65 -9.30 18.67
N ASN A 64 11.62 -9.97 19.31
CA ASN A 64 12.80 -10.53 18.65
C ASN A 64 12.79 -12.06 18.69
N GLN A 65 13.54 -12.67 17.78
CA GLN A 65 13.69 -14.14 17.76
C GLN A 65 14.47 -14.62 19.00
N ILE A 66 13.86 -15.53 19.75
CA ILE A 66 14.47 -16.22 20.90
C ILE A 66 14.86 -17.63 20.46
N SER A 67 15.99 -18.13 21.00
CA SER A 67 16.43 -19.50 20.71
C SER A 67 15.61 -20.54 21.46
N PHE A 68 15.44 -21.71 20.87
CA PHE A 68 14.84 -22.88 21.52
C PHE A 68 15.47 -23.14 22.90
N ASN A 69 16.81 -23.11 22.98
CA ASN A 69 17.54 -23.38 24.21
C ASN A 69 17.22 -22.40 25.34
N THR A 70 16.87 -21.16 25.01
CA THR A 70 16.46 -20.17 26.02
C THR A 70 15.14 -20.58 26.67
N ILE A 71 14.17 -21.02 25.86
CA ILE A 71 12.88 -21.49 26.38
C ILE A 71 13.04 -22.81 27.13
N LYS A 72 13.85 -23.75 26.56
CA LYS A 72 14.10 -25.06 27.17
C LYS A 72 14.76 -25.02 28.53
N LYS A 73 15.59 -24.00 28.79
CA LYS A 73 16.14 -23.77 30.15
C LYS A 73 15.07 -23.44 31.17
N SER A 74 14.00 -22.77 30.79
CA SER A 74 12.89 -22.44 31.65
C SER A 74 11.92 -23.60 31.84
N TYR A 75 11.79 -24.43 30.81
CA TYR A 75 10.88 -25.58 30.75
C TYR A 75 11.64 -26.86 30.37
N PRO A 76 12.41 -27.44 31.33
CA PRO A 76 13.28 -28.57 31.03
C PRO A 76 12.55 -29.82 30.54
N THR A 77 11.33 -30.08 30.98
CA THR A 77 10.57 -31.29 30.65
C THR A 77 9.49 -31.06 29.59
N ALA A 78 9.14 -29.79 29.31
CA ALA A 78 8.07 -29.46 28.39
C ALA A 78 8.37 -29.82 26.93
N HIS A 79 7.31 -30.10 26.19
CA HIS A 79 7.34 -30.09 24.74
C HIS A 79 7.24 -28.64 24.24
N ILE A 80 8.26 -28.20 23.50
CA ILE A 80 8.40 -26.85 23.00
C ILE A 80 8.49 -26.90 21.47
N GLN A 81 7.66 -26.14 20.79
CA GLN A 81 7.68 -26.10 19.33
C GLN A 81 7.53 -24.68 18.79
N LYS A 82 8.17 -24.43 17.63
CA LYS A 82 7.84 -23.30 16.79
C LYS A 82 6.55 -23.66 16.07
N PRO A 83 5.46 -22.90 16.21
CA PRO A 83 4.21 -23.17 15.52
C PRO A 83 4.40 -23.19 13.99
N LYS A 84 3.80 -24.18 13.33
CA LYS A 84 3.70 -24.23 11.87
C LYS A 84 2.48 -23.45 11.34
N ILE A 85 1.57 -23.11 12.24
CA ILE A 85 0.34 -22.37 11.99
C ILE A 85 0.49 -20.92 12.50
N ASP A 86 -0.45 -20.08 12.13
CA ASP A 86 -0.49 -18.69 12.56
C ASP A 86 -0.63 -18.57 14.08
N VAL A 87 -0.04 -17.52 14.67
CA VAL A 87 -0.12 -17.24 16.09
C VAL A 87 -1.57 -17.10 16.59
N PHE A 88 -2.45 -16.53 15.78
CA PHE A 88 -3.88 -16.38 16.12
C PHE A 88 -4.57 -17.72 16.29
N LYS A 89 -4.28 -18.68 15.40
CA LYS A 89 -4.81 -20.06 15.54
C LYS A 89 -4.27 -20.75 16.78
N CYS A 90 -3.05 -20.45 17.19
CA CYS A 90 -2.50 -20.95 18.45
C CYS A 90 -3.24 -20.37 19.66
N ILE A 91 -3.52 -19.06 19.64
CA ILE A 91 -4.28 -18.36 20.68
C ILE A 91 -5.72 -18.90 20.73
N GLU A 92 -6.39 -18.98 19.58
CA GLU A 92 -7.75 -19.56 19.48
C GLU A 92 -7.80 -21.00 20.01
N TYR A 93 -6.77 -21.82 19.74
CA TYR A 93 -6.69 -23.16 20.28
C TYR A 93 -6.61 -23.18 21.79
N ILE A 94 -5.82 -22.28 22.40
CA ILE A 94 -5.69 -22.18 23.86
C ILE A 94 -6.98 -21.66 24.49
N GLU A 95 -7.60 -20.64 23.89
CA GLU A 95 -8.84 -20.00 24.37
C GLU A 95 -10.07 -20.91 24.21
N ALA A 96 -10.11 -21.70 23.10
CA ALA A 96 -11.27 -22.52 22.80
C ALA A 96 -11.37 -23.76 23.68
N ASN A 97 -12.44 -23.87 24.43
CA ASN A 97 -12.76 -25.04 25.26
C ASN A 97 -13.77 -25.97 24.57
N LYS A 98 -13.45 -26.45 23.35
CA LYS A 98 -14.35 -27.26 22.54
C LYS A 98 -14.78 -28.59 23.19
N ASN A 99 -13.93 -29.17 24.03
CA ASN A 99 -14.14 -30.49 24.65
C ASN A 99 -14.46 -30.39 26.15
N GLY A 100 -14.63 -29.18 26.71
CA GLY A 100 -14.91 -28.99 28.12
C GLY A 100 -13.76 -29.33 29.07
N LYS A 101 -12.56 -29.61 28.56
CA LYS A 101 -11.39 -30.06 29.33
C LYS A 101 -10.43 -28.92 29.70
N LYS A 102 -10.52 -27.80 28.96
CA LYS A 102 -9.70 -26.63 29.22
C LYS A 102 -10.34 -25.71 30.26
N SER A 103 -9.51 -25.13 31.11
CA SER A 103 -9.91 -24.19 32.12
C SER A 103 -8.84 -23.10 32.31
N ASN A 104 -9.15 -22.09 33.12
CA ASN A 104 -8.19 -21.08 33.53
C ASN A 104 -7.45 -20.40 32.37
N PHE A 105 -8.18 -20.03 31.29
CA PHE A 105 -7.58 -19.21 30.27
C PHE A 105 -7.18 -17.84 30.83
N ASN A 106 -5.92 -17.47 30.64
CA ASN A 106 -5.37 -16.18 31.02
C ASN A 106 -4.44 -15.64 29.95
N GLU A 107 -4.25 -14.34 29.96
CA GLU A 107 -3.32 -13.67 29.07
C GLU A 107 -2.60 -12.51 29.75
N LEU A 108 -1.38 -12.19 29.27
CA LEU A 108 -0.53 -11.13 29.75
C LEU A 108 0.12 -10.40 28.56
N GLY A 109 0.15 -9.07 28.63
CA GLY A 109 0.73 -8.22 27.59
C GLY A 109 -0.26 -7.81 26.52
N GLU A 110 0.24 -7.29 25.39
CA GLU A 110 -0.59 -6.79 24.30
C GLU A 110 -0.90 -7.91 23.32
N ARG A 111 -2.18 -8.33 23.27
CA ARG A 111 -2.65 -9.37 22.35
C ARG A 111 -2.36 -8.97 20.91
N PRO A 112 -1.70 -9.83 20.11
CA PRO A 112 -1.46 -9.55 18.69
C PRO A 112 -2.78 -9.25 17.99
N LYS A 113 -2.83 -8.18 17.21
CA LYS A 113 -4.00 -7.87 16.37
C LYS A 113 -3.98 -8.75 15.13
N ASN A 114 -5.08 -9.40 14.84
CA ASN A 114 -5.21 -10.14 13.59
C ASN A 114 -5.49 -9.15 12.46
N THR A 115 -4.44 -8.75 11.76
CA THR A 115 -4.53 -7.90 10.58
C THR A 115 -4.64 -8.69 9.28
N ARG A 116 -4.73 -10.03 9.35
CA ARG A 116 -4.88 -10.88 8.16
C ARG A 116 -6.34 -11.11 7.85
N PHE A 117 -6.83 -10.46 6.83
CA PHE A 117 -8.09 -10.82 6.22
C PHE A 117 -7.94 -12.16 5.49
N GLN A 118 -8.80 -13.12 5.78
CA GLN A 118 -8.75 -14.45 5.18
C GLN A 118 -9.45 -14.50 3.83
N THR A 119 -10.37 -13.58 3.59
CA THR A 119 -11.17 -13.53 2.37
C THR A 119 -11.17 -12.14 1.74
N VAL A 120 -11.40 -12.10 0.43
CA VAL A 120 -11.60 -10.85 -0.33
C VAL A 120 -12.81 -10.07 0.20
N LYS A 121 -13.84 -10.77 0.69
CA LYS A 121 -15.04 -10.15 1.26
C LYS A 121 -14.72 -9.37 2.53
N GLU A 122 -13.99 -9.99 3.47
CA GLU A 122 -13.57 -9.33 4.71
C GLU A 122 -12.68 -8.12 4.44
N LEU A 123 -11.80 -8.24 3.44
CA LEU A 123 -10.94 -7.13 3.03
C LEU A 123 -11.76 -5.98 2.43
N LYS A 124 -12.78 -6.28 1.64
CA LYS A 124 -13.69 -5.28 1.05
C LYS A 124 -14.49 -4.52 2.12
N GLU A 125 -14.86 -5.18 3.20
CA GLU A 125 -15.63 -4.61 4.31
C GLU A 125 -14.74 -3.93 5.37
N CYS A 126 -13.41 -3.81 5.12
CA CYS A 126 -12.47 -3.21 6.06
C CYS A 126 -12.68 -1.70 6.18
N ASN A 127 -12.96 -1.24 7.40
CA ASN A 127 -13.15 0.18 7.70
C ASN A 127 -11.86 0.89 8.15
N GLU A 128 -10.78 0.15 8.39
CA GLU A 128 -9.50 0.67 8.88
C GLU A 128 -8.34 0.25 7.96
N PRO A 129 -8.25 0.76 6.71
CA PRO A 129 -7.26 0.33 5.74
C PRO A 129 -5.81 0.62 6.17
N ASP A 130 -5.60 1.61 7.03
CA ASP A 130 -4.26 1.97 7.55
C ASP A 130 -3.65 0.90 8.46
N LEU A 131 -4.45 -0.04 8.95
CA LEU A 131 -3.98 -1.17 9.76
C LEU A 131 -3.59 -2.40 8.93
N LEU A 132 -3.82 -2.37 7.61
CA LEU A 132 -3.49 -3.45 6.70
C LEU A 132 -1.97 -3.54 6.47
N ASP A 133 -1.46 -4.76 6.28
CA ASP A 133 -0.11 -4.91 5.75
C ASP A 133 -0.06 -4.44 4.28
N TRP A 134 1.14 -4.16 3.77
CA TRP A 134 1.35 -3.65 2.40
C TRP A 134 0.63 -4.46 1.32
N LYS A 135 0.62 -5.78 1.44
CA LYS A 135 0.01 -6.67 0.44
C LYS A 135 -1.51 -6.62 0.49
N GLN A 136 -2.07 -6.59 1.69
CA GLN A 136 -3.50 -6.44 1.93
C GLN A 136 -3.99 -5.06 1.54
N TYR A 137 -3.24 -4.01 1.87
CA TYR A 137 -3.54 -2.63 1.47
C TYR A 137 -3.61 -2.49 -0.05
N ASN A 138 -2.64 -3.04 -0.78
CA ASN A 138 -2.69 -3.04 -2.25
C ASN A 138 -3.88 -3.83 -2.81
N THR A 139 -4.28 -4.92 -2.17
CA THR A 139 -5.45 -5.69 -2.57
C THR A 139 -6.74 -4.92 -2.26
N TYR A 140 -6.81 -4.31 -1.08
CA TYR A 140 -7.90 -3.42 -0.68
C TYR A 140 -8.09 -2.27 -1.68
N MET A 141 -7.02 -1.56 -2.01
CA MET A 141 -7.04 -0.48 -3.00
C MET A 141 -7.55 -0.97 -4.35
N LYS A 142 -7.09 -2.13 -4.84
CA LYS A 142 -7.56 -2.71 -6.11
C LYS A 142 -9.05 -3.09 -6.10
N ILE A 143 -9.57 -3.55 -4.98
CA ILE A 143 -10.98 -3.89 -4.83
C ILE A 143 -11.83 -2.62 -4.89
N HIS A 144 -11.36 -1.54 -4.25
CA HIS A 144 -12.06 -0.25 -4.19
C HIS A 144 -11.77 0.67 -5.37
N GLU A 145 -10.72 0.42 -6.17
CA GLU A 145 -10.45 1.14 -7.43
C GLU A 145 -11.59 0.99 -8.46
N ASN A 146 -12.38 -0.05 -8.34
CA ASN A 146 -13.54 -0.30 -9.22
C ASN A 146 -14.86 0.13 -8.58
N ASP A 147 -14.84 0.93 -7.51
CA ASP A 147 -16.05 1.52 -6.97
C ASP A 147 -16.69 2.38 -8.07
N GLU A 148 -17.94 2.12 -8.36
CA GLU A 148 -18.69 2.80 -9.41
C GLU A 148 -18.66 4.31 -9.16
N ILE A 149 -18.30 5.08 -10.21
CA ILE A 149 -18.37 6.54 -10.15
C ILE A 149 -19.84 6.90 -10.18
N ASP A 150 -20.32 7.58 -9.14
CA ASP A 150 -21.68 8.10 -9.13
C ASP A 150 -21.85 9.08 -10.30
N ILE A 151 -22.99 9.04 -10.97
CA ILE A 151 -23.29 9.91 -12.11
C ILE A 151 -23.16 11.39 -11.73
N ASP A 152 -23.56 11.73 -10.51
CA ASP A 152 -23.51 13.11 -10.01
C ASP A 152 -22.07 13.54 -9.67
N ASP A 153 -21.15 12.60 -9.44
CA ASP A 153 -19.73 12.81 -9.14
C ASP A 153 -18.81 12.54 -10.36
N MET A 154 -19.38 12.20 -11.50
CA MET A 154 -18.62 11.90 -12.73
C MET A 154 -17.89 13.14 -13.27
N PHE A 155 -18.48 14.31 -13.14
CA PHE A 155 -17.90 15.57 -13.63
C PHE A 155 -16.86 16.10 -12.66
N LYS A 156 -15.72 16.56 -13.20
CA LYS A 156 -14.68 17.29 -12.45
C LYS A 156 -14.43 18.65 -13.07
N GLU A 157 -14.37 19.69 -12.26
CA GLU A 157 -13.89 21.00 -12.67
C GLU A 157 -12.36 20.94 -12.83
N VAL A 158 -11.86 20.88 -14.07
CA VAL A 158 -10.43 20.80 -14.35
C VAL A 158 -9.95 22.03 -15.10
N VAL A 159 -8.82 22.58 -14.64
CA VAL A 159 -8.08 23.65 -15.31
C VAL A 159 -6.81 23.05 -15.92
N VAL A 160 -6.57 23.30 -17.19
CA VAL A 160 -5.42 22.74 -17.92
C VAL A 160 -4.57 23.87 -18.47
N TYR A 161 -3.31 23.94 -18.08
CA TYR A 161 -2.30 24.83 -18.66
C TYR A 161 -1.34 24.02 -19.52
N TYR A 162 -1.08 24.50 -20.72
CA TYR A 162 -0.06 23.98 -21.62
C TYR A 162 1.00 25.07 -21.82
N ILE A 163 2.21 24.81 -21.34
CA ILE A 163 3.31 25.78 -21.35
C ILE A 163 4.30 25.34 -22.43
N SER A 164 4.37 26.08 -23.51
CA SER A 164 5.27 25.81 -24.64
C SER A 164 6.40 26.85 -24.72
N GLY A 165 7.54 26.43 -25.28
CA GLY A 165 8.70 27.30 -25.50
C GLY A 165 9.98 26.51 -25.70
N PRO A 166 11.07 27.18 -26.11
CA PRO A 166 12.37 26.54 -26.34
C PRO A 166 12.94 25.84 -25.10
N SER A 167 13.96 25.02 -25.32
CA SER A 167 14.66 24.38 -24.19
C SER A 167 15.40 25.45 -23.39
N GLY A 168 15.28 25.41 -22.07
CA GLY A 168 15.91 26.43 -21.19
C GLY A 168 15.05 27.66 -20.92
N ALA A 169 13.95 27.91 -21.65
CA ALA A 169 13.11 29.10 -21.50
C ALA A 169 12.31 29.20 -20.18
N GLY A 170 12.56 28.36 -19.18
CA GLY A 170 11.92 28.48 -17.87
C GLY A 170 10.53 27.85 -17.75
N LYS A 171 10.09 26.98 -18.66
CA LYS A 171 8.75 26.32 -18.65
C LYS A 171 8.43 25.64 -17.33
N THR A 172 9.37 24.86 -16.79
CA THR A 172 9.18 24.14 -15.52
C THR A 172 9.10 25.10 -14.33
N GLU A 173 9.85 26.22 -14.34
CA GLU A 173 9.71 27.25 -13.30
C GLU A 173 8.36 27.96 -13.39
N ARG A 174 7.86 28.25 -14.60
CA ARG A 174 6.52 28.81 -14.78
C ARG A 174 5.44 27.82 -14.28
N ALA A 175 5.59 26.54 -14.53
CA ALA A 175 4.70 25.51 -13.98
C ALA A 175 4.70 25.52 -12.44
N LYS A 176 5.86 25.56 -11.81
CA LYS A 176 6.00 25.65 -10.34
C LYS A 176 5.37 26.93 -9.80
N GLN A 177 5.50 28.03 -10.50
CA GLN A 177 4.87 29.31 -10.11
C GLN A 177 3.35 29.21 -10.12
N ILE A 178 2.74 28.65 -11.18
CA ILE A 178 1.30 28.42 -11.28
C ILE A 178 0.81 27.53 -10.13
N ILE A 179 1.55 26.49 -9.77
CA ILE A 179 1.22 25.62 -8.63
C ILE A 179 1.22 26.40 -7.33
N ARG A 180 2.23 27.27 -7.10
CA ARG A 180 2.31 28.10 -5.89
C ARG A 180 1.15 29.09 -5.80
N GLU A 181 0.80 29.74 -6.92
CA GLU A 181 -0.31 30.69 -7.02
C GLU A 181 -1.69 30.04 -6.73
N ASN A 182 -1.82 28.76 -7.04
CA ASN A 182 -3.06 27.99 -6.88
C ASN A 182 -3.07 27.06 -5.64
N ARG A 183 -2.07 27.22 -4.75
CA ARG A 183 -1.87 26.34 -3.59
C ARG A 183 -3.06 26.32 -2.61
N GLU A 184 -3.72 27.44 -2.41
CA GLU A 184 -4.87 27.54 -1.51
C GLU A 184 -6.07 26.74 -2.04
N LYS A 185 -6.29 26.77 -3.36
CA LYS A 185 -7.42 26.07 -4.01
C LYS A 185 -7.19 24.56 -4.16
N TYR A 186 -6.00 24.14 -4.58
CA TYR A 186 -5.73 22.75 -4.98
C TYR A 186 -4.76 22.02 -4.05
N GLY A 187 -4.17 22.69 -3.07
CA GLY A 187 -3.14 22.14 -2.20
C GLY A 187 -1.73 22.24 -2.79
N SER A 188 -0.75 21.65 -2.10
CA SER A 188 0.67 21.70 -2.50
C SER A 188 1.23 20.38 -2.99
N LYS A 189 0.44 19.30 -2.94
CA LYS A 189 0.90 17.96 -3.36
C LYS A 189 0.68 17.77 -4.86
N VAL A 190 1.73 17.48 -5.59
CA VAL A 190 1.74 17.35 -7.04
C VAL A 190 2.07 15.91 -7.43
N SER A 191 1.31 15.35 -8.36
CA SER A 191 1.69 14.13 -9.08
C SER A 191 2.54 14.54 -10.30
N ILE A 192 3.80 14.13 -10.32
CA ILE A 192 4.63 14.25 -11.53
C ILE A 192 4.33 13.01 -12.36
N VAL A 193 3.58 13.22 -13.44
CA VAL A 193 3.04 12.12 -14.24
C VAL A 193 3.79 11.96 -15.56
N LYS A 194 3.87 10.72 -16.05
CA LYS A 194 4.46 10.36 -17.34
C LYS A 194 3.68 9.20 -17.95
N TYR A 195 3.52 9.20 -19.26
CA TYR A 195 2.94 8.07 -20.00
C TYR A 195 4.04 7.35 -20.76
N GLU A 196 4.23 6.06 -20.50
CA GLU A 196 5.27 5.23 -21.11
C GLU A 196 4.82 3.77 -21.17
N GLY A 197 5.05 3.10 -22.32
CA GLY A 197 4.72 1.69 -22.49
C GLY A 197 3.23 1.36 -22.29
N ASN A 198 2.33 2.26 -22.66
CA ASN A 198 0.87 2.18 -22.48
C ASN A 198 0.40 2.26 -21.02
N PHE A 199 1.25 2.74 -20.11
CA PHE A 199 0.91 2.93 -18.70
C PHE A 199 1.22 4.34 -18.23
N TRP A 200 0.37 4.82 -17.31
CA TRP A 200 0.64 6.04 -16.58
C TRP A 200 1.56 5.73 -15.37
N HIS A 201 2.53 6.60 -15.15
CA HIS A 201 3.47 6.56 -14.04
C HIS A 201 3.35 7.83 -13.21
N GLY A 202 3.65 7.75 -11.90
CA GLY A 202 3.63 8.90 -11.00
C GLY A 202 2.23 9.41 -10.63
N VAL A 203 1.18 8.76 -11.14
CA VAL A 203 -0.20 9.07 -10.74
C VAL A 203 -0.45 8.65 -9.31
N GLY A 204 -1.32 9.37 -8.61
CA GLY A 204 -1.66 9.06 -7.22
C GLY A 204 -3.07 9.52 -6.91
N SER A 205 -3.77 8.69 -6.13
CA SER A 205 -5.07 9.04 -5.56
C SER A 205 -4.94 10.20 -4.57
N ASN A 206 -6.02 10.96 -4.41
CA ASN A 206 -6.12 12.09 -3.47
C ASN A 206 -5.12 13.24 -3.73
N ARG A 207 -4.76 13.47 -5.01
CA ARG A 207 -3.94 14.61 -5.43
C ARG A 207 -4.67 15.39 -6.50
N ASN A 208 -4.84 16.69 -6.28
CA ASN A 208 -5.57 17.57 -7.18
C ASN A 208 -4.73 18.08 -8.36
N ILE A 209 -3.40 17.98 -8.27
CA ILE A 209 -2.48 18.58 -9.23
C ILE A 209 -1.67 17.52 -9.96
N ALA A 210 -1.69 17.55 -11.28
CA ALA A 210 -0.78 16.78 -12.14
C ALA A 210 0.16 17.71 -12.90
N LEU A 211 1.45 17.36 -12.93
CA LEU A 211 2.46 17.99 -13.78
C LEU A 211 3.00 16.93 -14.74
N TYR A 212 2.79 17.15 -16.04
CA TYR A 212 3.43 16.42 -17.11
C TYR A 212 4.57 17.28 -17.67
N ASP A 213 5.79 16.99 -17.26
CA ASP A 213 6.96 17.75 -17.69
C ASP A 213 7.56 17.16 -18.98
N ASP A 214 8.03 18.02 -19.90
CA ASP A 214 8.60 17.66 -21.19
C ASP A 214 7.71 16.75 -22.07
N PHE A 215 6.42 17.06 -22.15
CA PHE A 215 5.49 16.36 -23.02
C PHE A 215 5.92 16.42 -24.50
N ARG A 216 5.74 15.29 -25.21
CA ARG A 216 5.82 15.15 -26.66
C ARG A 216 4.58 14.42 -27.17
N ASP A 217 4.08 14.78 -28.33
CA ASP A 217 2.94 14.09 -28.96
C ASP A 217 3.23 12.62 -29.29
N SER A 218 4.50 12.25 -29.43
CA SER A 218 4.94 10.86 -29.56
C SER A 218 4.80 10.01 -28.30
N HIS A 219 4.60 10.60 -27.13
CA HIS A 219 4.52 9.86 -25.86
C HIS A 219 3.21 9.07 -25.75
N MET A 220 2.11 9.59 -26.28
CA MET A 220 0.79 8.95 -26.21
C MET A 220 -0.05 9.24 -27.45
N LYS A 221 -1.11 8.45 -27.63
CA LYS A 221 -2.09 8.68 -28.69
C LYS A 221 -2.97 9.91 -28.39
N PRO A 222 -3.52 10.58 -29.42
CA PRO A 222 -4.44 11.71 -29.22
C PRO A 222 -5.63 11.40 -28.30
N SER A 223 -6.19 10.20 -28.40
CA SER A 223 -7.29 9.76 -27.53
C SER A 223 -6.89 9.70 -26.05
N GLU A 224 -5.69 9.24 -25.76
CA GLU A 224 -5.17 9.18 -24.39
C GLU A 224 -4.89 10.57 -23.84
N PHE A 225 -4.36 11.47 -24.68
CA PHE A 225 -4.17 12.87 -24.34
C PHE A 225 -5.49 13.57 -24.01
N ILE A 226 -6.52 13.36 -24.84
CA ILE A 226 -7.87 13.91 -24.62
C ILE A 226 -8.43 13.39 -23.28
N ASN A 227 -8.34 12.09 -23.04
CA ASN A 227 -8.81 11.48 -21.80
C ASN A 227 -8.09 12.05 -20.56
N PHE A 228 -6.78 12.32 -20.67
CA PHE A 228 -6.02 12.88 -19.55
C PHE A 228 -6.53 14.25 -19.13
N ILE A 229 -6.92 15.09 -20.08
CA ILE A 229 -7.40 16.47 -19.84
C ILE A 229 -8.93 16.62 -19.81
N ASP A 230 -9.68 15.50 -19.75
CA ASP A 230 -11.14 15.52 -19.82
C ASP A 230 -11.79 16.10 -18.55
N TYR A 231 -12.98 16.66 -18.73
CA TYR A 231 -13.83 17.15 -17.61
C TYR A 231 -14.46 16.02 -16.81
N ASN A 232 -14.54 14.83 -17.38
CA ASN A 232 -15.09 13.69 -16.68
C ASN A 232 -13.99 12.87 -16.00
N LYS A 233 -14.31 12.34 -14.84
CA LYS A 233 -13.48 11.33 -14.18
C LYS A 233 -13.47 10.07 -15.01
N HIS A 234 -12.32 9.43 -15.15
CA HIS A 234 -12.16 8.13 -15.79
C HIS A 234 -10.90 7.44 -15.25
N TYR A 235 -10.78 6.16 -15.51
CA TYR A 235 -9.64 5.40 -15.05
C TYR A 235 -8.47 5.47 -16.02
N MET A 236 -7.29 5.76 -15.49
CA MET A 236 -6.00 5.71 -16.18
C MET A 236 -5.36 4.35 -15.97
N ASN A 237 -4.87 3.71 -17.03
CA ASN A 237 -4.19 2.42 -16.94
C ASN A 237 -2.81 2.59 -16.28
N VAL A 238 -2.58 1.95 -15.15
CA VAL A 238 -1.30 1.91 -14.45
C VAL A 238 -0.78 0.48 -14.38
N LYS A 239 0.51 0.31 -14.17
CA LYS A 239 1.08 -1.04 -14.07
C LYS A 239 0.48 -1.80 -12.88
N GLY A 240 -0.34 -2.80 -13.21
CA GLY A 240 -0.97 -3.67 -12.22
C GLY A 240 -2.34 -3.24 -11.72
N GLY A 241 -2.98 -2.24 -12.33
CA GLY A 241 -4.32 -1.77 -11.99
C GLY A 241 -4.74 -0.53 -12.75
N ASN A 242 -5.66 0.22 -12.19
CA ASN A 242 -6.14 1.49 -12.71
C ASN A 242 -6.03 2.57 -11.61
N CYS A 243 -5.91 3.81 -12.01
CA CYS A 243 -5.95 4.96 -11.10
C CYS A 243 -6.99 5.95 -11.60
N LEU A 244 -7.84 6.46 -10.71
CA LEU A 244 -8.84 7.45 -11.09
C LEU A 244 -8.18 8.78 -11.44
N ASN A 245 -8.51 9.33 -12.61
CA ASN A 245 -8.16 10.67 -13.03
C ASN A 245 -9.14 11.67 -12.43
N ASP A 246 -8.82 12.17 -11.25
CA ASP A 246 -9.56 13.21 -10.55
C ASP A 246 -8.74 14.50 -10.36
N TYR A 247 -7.78 14.76 -11.24
CA TYR A 247 -6.97 15.97 -11.20
C TYR A 247 -7.84 17.20 -11.54
N LYS A 248 -7.70 18.26 -10.72
CA LYS A 248 -8.41 19.55 -10.88
C LYS A 248 -7.53 20.64 -11.48
N LEU A 249 -6.21 20.46 -11.43
CA LEU A 249 -5.23 21.30 -12.09
C LEU A 249 -4.22 20.41 -12.81
N ILE A 250 -4.16 20.55 -14.14
CA ILE A 250 -3.20 19.81 -14.98
C ILE A 250 -2.29 20.82 -15.65
N ILE A 251 -0.99 20.65 -15.50
CA ILE A 251 0.04 21.47 -16.12
C ILE A 251 0.90 20.59 -17.00
N ILE A 252 1.06 21.00 -18.25
CA ILE A 252 1.82 20.29 -19.26
C ILE A 252 2.90 21.24 -19.77
N THR A 253 4.17 20.86 -19.69
CA THR A 253 5.25 21.62 -20.32
C THR A 253 5.72 20.91 -21.60
N SER A 254 6.07 21.66 -22.63
CA SER A 254 6.53 21.09 -23.91
C SER A 254 7.41 22.08 -24.67
N VAL A 255 8.29 21.54 -25.51
CA VAL A 255 8.94 22.35 -26.56
C VAL A 255 8.08 22.48 -27.81
N GLN A 256 7.03 21.65 -27.96
CA GLN A 256 6.11 21.72 -29.09
C GLN A 256 4.99 22.72 -28.78
N PRO A 257 4.74 23.72 -29.64
CA PRO A 257 3.54 24.58 -29.53
C PRO A 257 2.26 23.73 -29.64
N LEU A 258 1.20 24.15 -28.96
CA LEU A 258 -0.06 23.42 -28.90
C LEU A 258 -0.67 23.16 -30.28
N GLU A 259 -0.55 24.10 -31.21
CA GLU A 259 -1.04 23.94 -32.58
C GLU A 259 -0.25 22.89 -33.38
N THR A 260 0.95 22.52 -32.97
CA THR A 260 1.80 21.59 -33.71
C THR A 260 1.71 20.14 -33.23
N ILE A 261 1.15 19.90 -32.05
CA ILE A 261 0.96 18.53 -31.57
C ILE A 261 -0.07 17.79 -32.42
N TYR A 262 0.19 16.54 -32.70
CA TYR A 262 -0.70 15.65 -33.45
C TYR A 262 -1.14 16.24 -34.81
N ARG A 263 -0.21 16.78 -35.62
CA ARG A 263 -0.49 17.47 -36.88
C ARG A 263 -1.36 16.70 -37.86
N ASN A 264 -1.26 15.36 -37.85
CA ASN A 264 -1.97 14.47 -38.77
C ASN A 264 -3.37 14.07 -38.30
N VAL A 265 -3.84 14.61 -37.18
CA VAL A 265 -5.17 14.32 -36.65
C VAL A 265 -6.20 15.29 -37.25
N SER A 266 -7.38 14.79 -37.58
CA SER A 266 -8.48 15.58 -38.11
C SER A 266 -8.92 16.70 -37.18
N ASP A 267 -9.66 17.69 -37.69
CA ASP A 267 -10.06 18.88 -36.97
C ASP A 267 -10.90 18.60 -35.71
N GLU A 268 -11.75 17.59 -35.75
CA GLU A 268 -12.70 17.34 -34.65
C GLU A 268 -12.02 16.90 -33.34
N PRO A 269 -11.10 15.95 -33.33
CA PRO A 269 -10.29 15.70 -32.15
C PRO A 269 -9.46 16.91 -31.68
N ARG A 270 -8.92 17.71 -32.63
CA ARG A 270 -8.15 18.92 -32.30
C ARG A 270 -8.98 19.93 -31.50
N LYS A 271 -10.22 20.20 -31.91
CA LYS A 271 -11.14 21.07 -31.17
C LYS A 271 -11.36 20.62 -29.72
N GLN A 272 -11.29 19.31 -29.45
CA GLN A 272 -11.49 18.77 -28.10
C GLN A 272 -10.42 19.21 -27.11
N TRP A 273 -9.13 19.19 -27.49
CA TRP A 273 -8.09 19.65 -26.56
C TRP A 273 -7.89 21.16 -26.59
N ILE A 274 -8.05 21.83 -27.75
CA ILE A 274 -7.90 23.30 -27.84
C ILE A 274 -8.88 24.01 -26.92
N ARG A 275 -10.14 23.59 -26.84
CA ARG A 275 -11.16 24.23 -26.00
C ARG A 275 -10.94 24.01 -24.48
N ARG A 276 -10.13 23.01 -24.10
CA ARG A 276 -9.88 22.65 -22.71
C ARG A 276 -8.60 23.24 -22.15
N ILE A 277 -7.71 23.70 -23.00
CA ILE A 277 -6.35 24.09 -22.65
C ILE A 277 -6.21 25.61 -22.71
N THR A 278 -5.62 26.16 -21.67
CA THR A 278 -5.05 27.52 -21.71
C THR A 278 -3.58 27.42 -22.06
N GLU A 279 -3.20 27.88 -23.26
CA GLU A 279 -1.80 27.89 -23.68
C GLU A 279 -1.04 29.09 -23.12
N ILE A 280 0.16 28.85 -22.65
CA ILE A 280 1.14 29.86 -22.24
C ILE A 280 2.40 29.61 -23.08
N ARG A 281 2.76 30.58 -23.93
CA ARG A 281 4.00 30.53 -24.71
C ARG A 281 5.07 31.32 -24.00
N ILE A 282 6.25 30.73 -23.87
CA ILE A 282 7.44 31.39 -23.36
C ILE A 282 8.36 31.54 -24.57
N GLU A 283 8.61 32.78 -24.95
CA GLU A 283 9.56 33.12 -26.00
C GLU A 283 10.96 33.14 -25.39
N ASP A 284 12.00 32.89 -26.21
CA ASP A 284 13.36 33.19 -25.78
C ASP A 284 13.43 34.71 -25.59
N ASN A 285 13.73 35.16 -24.40
CA ASN A 285 14.37 36.45 -24.28
C ASN A 285 15.76 36.28 -24.89
N GLU A 286 15.89 36.50 -26.18
CA GLU A 286 17.16 36.95 -26.72
C GLU A 286 17.40 38.30 -26.00
N ASP A 287 18.03 38.28 -24.83
CA ASP A 287 18.79 39.42 -24.38
C ASP A 287 19.74 39.73 -25.52
N GLU A 288 19.47 40.77 -26.28
CA GLU A 288 20.41 41.43 -27.15
C GLU A 288 21.66 41.62 -26.29
N ILE A 289 22.62 40.69 -26.43
CA ILE A 289 23.98 40.99 -26.01
C ILE A 289 24.43 42.09 -26.95
N ASP A 290 24.28 43.30 -26.47
CA ASP A 290 24.82 44.49 -27.12
C ASP A 290 26.37 44.30 -27.15
N ILE A 291 26.81 43.68 -28.24
CA ILE A 291 28.26 43.39 -28.48
C ILE A 291 29.00 44.72 -28.63
N ASP A 292 28.31 45.79 -28.95
CA ASP A 292 28.89 47.15 -29.05
C ASP A 292 29.20 47.79 -27.69
N ALA A 293 28.58 47.28 -26.58
CA ALA A 293 28.94 47.71 -25.22
C ALA A 293 30.18 47.02 -24.63
N LEU A 294 30.76 46.07 -25.33
CA LEU A 294 31.95 45.29 -24.90
C LEU A 294 33.22 45.63 -25.69
N MET A 295 33.16 46.58 -26.63
CA MET A 295 34.30 47.13 -27.31
C MET A 295 34.51 48.58 -26.89
#